data_771a884301613fc222883a2ae5577206
#
_entry.id   771a884301613fc222883a2ae5577206
#
_cell.length_a   1.000
_cell.length_b   1.000
_cell.length_c   1.000
_cell.angle_alpha   90.00
_cell.angle_beta   90.00
_cell.angle_gamma   90.00
#
_symmetry.space_group_name_H-M   'P 1'
#
loop_
_entity.id
_entity.type
_entity.pdbx_description
1 polymer ?
#
loop_
_entity_poly.entity_id
_entity_poly.type
_entity_poly.pdbx_seq_one_letter_code
_entity_poly.pdbx_strand_id
1 'polypeptide(L)'
;MNKSKNQRSFFLKIWPIYALISGLLFALYQGWDQYLTPSSLGLHAVDLNTLVENNFWVTLSGFVVIYILSTVFMIPASALTIIGGFLFGTIIGVPTTVISATFGACILFLLTKLSFNNAFQNIAGPFLKKMERGFNENPISYLFSLRLIPLFPFAVVNIAPAILGARFSHYFISTLFGIIPGTVAYTLIGTGLRDTLLNASASGKVLDVSLLIENAAKNFIPAFFALSLLALMPVVYKYLKKIIN
;
A
#
# COMPACT_ATOMS: atom_id res chain seq x y z
N MET A 1 -7.39 -0.76 43.70
CA MET A 1 -8.51 -0.57 42.73
C MET A 1 -8.06 -0.02 41.37
N ASN A 2 -6.82 -0.18 40.90
CA ASN A 2 -6.31 0.47 39.67
C ASN A 2 -5.95 -0.49 38.51
N LYS A 3 -6.06 -1.81 38.68
CA LYS A 3 -5.77 -2.81 37.63
C LYS A 3 -6.89 -2.95 36.57
N SER A 4 -8.16 -2.76 36.95
CA SER A 4 -9.31 -2.96 36.05
C SER A 4 -9.48 -1.84 35.00
N LYS A 5 -9.12 -0.60 35.36
CA LYS A 5 -9.14 0.55 34.42
C LYS A 5 -8.09 0.43 33.32
N ASN A 6 -6.93 -0.15 33.63
CA ASN A 6 -5.84 -0.30 32.68
C ASN A 6 -6.11 -1.44 31.67
N GLN A 7 -6.79 -2.51 32.09
CA GLN A 7 -7.19 -3.60 31.21
C GLN A 7 -8.30 -3.17 30.23
N ARG A 8 -9.34 -2.45 30.69
CA ARG A 8 -10.36 -1.91 29.78
C ARG A 8 -9.81 -0.96 28.72
N SER A 9 -8.86 -0.12 29.11
CA SER A 9 -8.16 0.79 28.19
C SER A 9 -7.31 0.02 27.15
N PHE A 10 -6.74 -1.12 27.51
CA PHE A 10 -5.94 -1.97 26.63
C PHE A 10 -6.85 -2.69 25.61
N PHE A 11 -7.97 -3.27 26.04
CA PHE A 11 -8.93 -3.93 25.14
C PHE A 11 -9.58 -2.94 24.16
N LEU A 12 -9.93 -1.73 24.63
CA LEU A 12 -10.45 -0.67 23.76
C LEU A 12 -9.43 -0.15 22.73
N LYS A 13 -8.12 -0.37 22.93
CA LYS A 13 -7.08 0.01 21.98
C LYS A 13 -6.74 -1.09 20.97
N ILE A 14 -7.05 -2.33 21.28
CA ILE A 14 -6.72 -3.49 20.45
C ILE A 14 -7.92 -3.99 19.64
N TRP A 15 -9.15 -3.56 19.97
CA TRP A 15 -10.36 -3.98 19.25
C TRP A 15 -10.28 -3.79 17.71
N PRO A 16 -9.64 -2.73 17.14
CA PRO A 16 -9.52 -2.62 15.69
C PRO A 16 -8.70 -3.75 15.08
N ILE A 17 -7.67 -4.22 15.80
CA ILE A 17 -6.83 -5.35 15.37
C ILE A 17 -7.65 -6.65 15.39
N TYR A 18 -8.46 -6.86 16.42
CA TYR A 18 -9.35 -8.03 16.48
C TYR A 18 -10.43 -7.96 15.40
N ALA A 19 -11.03 -6.78 15.18
CA ALA A 19 -12.00 -6.59 14.10
C ALA A 19 -11.40 -6.88 12.73
N LEU A 20 -10.14 -6.50 12.52
CA LEU A 20 -9.38 -6.80 11.29
C LEU A 20 -9.11 -8.28 11.12
N ILE A 21 -8.57 -8.92 12.15
CA ILE A 21 -8.27 -10.36 12.11
C ILE A 21 -9.56 -11.14 11.90
N SER A 22 -10.63 -10.80 12.62
CA SER A 22 -11.93 -11.47 12.45
C SER A 22 -12.54 -11.22 11.07
N GLY A 23 -12.42 -10.00 10.54
CA GLY A 23 -12.86 -9.66 9.17
C GLY A 23 -12.06 -10.43 8.11
N LEU A 24 -10.74 -10.52 8.26
CA LEU A 24 -9.87 -11.30 7.38
C LEU A 24 -10.20 -12.80 7.45
N LEU A 25 -10.32 -13.35 8.66
CA LEU A 25 -10.69 -14.75 8.87
C LEU A 25 -12.09 -15.07 8.31
N PHE A 26 -13.04 -14.13 8.47
CA PHE A 26 -14.36 -14.26 7.87
C PHE A 26 -14.32 -14.23 6.34
N ALA A 27 -13.53 -13.33 5.75
CA ALA A 27 -13.34 -13.25 4.31
C ALA A 27 -12.70 -14.54 3.75
N LEU A 28 -11.68 -15.09 4.43
CA LEU A 28 -11.05 -16.36 4.08
C LEU A 28 -12.03 -17.53 4.27
N TYR A 29 -12.83 -17.55 5.35
CA TYR A 29 -13.85 -18.56 5.59
C TYR A 29 -14.95 -18.54 4.51
N GLN A 30 -15.30 -17.37 4.00
CA GLN A 30 -16.26 -17.22 2.89
C GLN A 30 -15.64 -17.52 1.51
N GLY A 31 -14.36 -17.89 1.46
CA GLY A 31 -13.69 -18.22 0.22
C GLY A 31 -13.40 -17.04 -0.70
N TRP A 32 -13.33 -15.82 -0.15
CA TRP A 32 -13.05 -14.62 -0.94
C TRP A 32 -11.66 -14.62 -1.59
N ASP A 33 -10.73 -15.40 -1.03
CA ASP A 33 -9.43 -15.69 -1.64
C ASP A 33 -9.55 -16.33 -3.03
N GLN A 34 -10.59 -17.15 -3.25
CA GLN A 34 -10.85 -17.80 -4.54
C GLN A 34 -11.30 -16.78 -5.62
N TYR A 35 -11.98 -15.70 -5.23
CA TYR A 35 -12.41 -14.65 -6.16
C TYR A 35 -11.27 -13.70 -6.54
N LEU A 36 -10.21 -13.64 -5.74
CA LEU A 36 -9.04 -12.81 -5.98
C LEU A 36 -7.90 -13.56 -6.68
N THR A 37 -8.15 -14.82 -7.10
CA THR A 37 -7.16 -15.56 -7.87
C THR A 37 -7.06 -15.05 -9.31
N PRO A 38 -5.88 -15.12 -9.94
CA PRO A 38 -5.71 -14.73 -11.33
C PRO A 38 -6.64 -15.46 -12.30
N SER A 39 -6.94 -16.72 -12.01
CA SER A 39 -7.86 -17.53 -12.79
C SER A 39 -9.31 -17.00 -12.71
N SER A 40 -9.77 -16.64 -11.50
CA SER A 40 -11.11 -16.07 -11.31
C SER A 40 -11.25 -14.69 -11.96
N LEU A 41 -10.21 -13.84 -11.85
CA LEU A 41 -10.16 -12.56 -12.56
C LEU A 41 -10.20 -12.77 -14.06
N GLY A 42 -9.56 -13.82 -14.58
CA GLY A 42 -9.58 -14.17 -15.98
C GLY A 42 -10.97 -14.56 -16.49
N LEU A 43 -11.71 -15.37 -15.75
CA LEU A 43 -13.07 -15.79 -16.10
C LEU A 43 -14.05 -14.61 -16.11
N HIS A 44 -13.86 -13.62 -15.26
CA HIS A 44 -14.75 -12.47 -15.12
C HIS A 44 -14.18 -11.18 -15.74
N ALA A 45 -13.06 -11.27 -16.48
CA ALA A 45 -12.41 -10.08 -17.03
C ALA A 45 -13.32 -9.24 -17.93
N VAL A 46 -14.12 -9.90 -18.77
CA VAL A 46 -15.08 -9.24 -19.67
C VAL A 46 -16.20 -8.59 -18.88
N ASP A 47 -16.76 -9.31 -17.89
CA ASP A 47 -17.86 -8.80 -17.06
C ASP A 47 -17.38 -7.59 -16.22
N LEU A 48 -16.18 -7.68 -15.64
CA LEU A 48 -15.57 -6.58 -14.88
C LEU A 48 -15.29 -5.37 -15.75
N ASN A 49 -14.79 -5.56 -16.98
CA ASN A 49 -14.58 -4.45 -17.92
C ASN A 49 -15.90 -3.79 -18.29
N THR A 50 -16.91 -4.56 -18.61
CA THR A 50 -18.27 -4.07 -18.92
C THR A 50 -18.90 -3.33 -17.74
N LEU A 51 -18.68 -3.80 -16.52
CA LEU A 51 -19.15 -3.14 -15.30
C LEU A 51 -18.50 -1.77 -15.14
N VAL A 52 -17.19 -1.67 -15.37
CA VAL A 52 -16.46 -0.40 -15.30
C VAL A 52 -16.96 0.56 -16.40
N GLU A 53 -17.12 0.09 -17.64
CA GLU A 53 -17.60 0.93 -18.76
C GLU A 53 -19.00 1.48 -18.49
N ASN A 54 -19.93 0.66 -18.01
CA ASN A 54 -21.30 1.05 -17.75
C ASN A 54 -21.48 1.90 -16.49
N ASN A 55 -20.64 1.71 -15.46
CA ASN A 55 -20.77 2.35 -14.15
C ASN A 55 -19.46 2.93 -13.66
N PHE A 56 -18.72 3.63 -14.51
CA PHE A 56 -17.37 4.12 -14.25
C PHE A 56 -17.24 4.86 -12.90
N TRP A 57 -18.07 5.88 -12.68
CA TRP A 57 -17.97 6.71 -11.47
C TRP A 57 -18.32 5.96 -10.18
N VAL A 58 -19.27 5.03 -10.26
CA VAL A 58 -19.65 4.19 -9.09
C VAL A 58 -18.53 3.23 -8.75
N THR A 59 -17.97 2.57 -9.75
CA THR A 59 -16.86 1.62 -9.58
C THR A 59 -15.61 2.33 -9.07
N LEU A 60 -15.29 3.50 -9.63
CA LEU A 60 -14.15 4.31 -9.20
C LEU A 60 -14.31 4.77 -7.75
N SER A 61 -15.49 5.29 -7.39
CA SER A 61 -15.77 5.74 -6.01
C SER A 61 -15.72 4.58 -5.01
N GLY A 62 -16.29 3.44 -5.36
CA GLY A 62 -16.23 2.23 -4.55
C GLY A 62 -14.78 1.77 -4.33
N PHE A 63 -13.99 1.75 -5.39
CA PHE A 63 -12.55 1.42 -5.31
C PHE A 63 -11.79 2.38 -4.37
N VAL A 64 -12.01 3.70 -4.50
CA VAL A 64 -11.39 4.71 -3.63
C VAL A 64 -11.71 4.45 -2.16
N VAL A 65 -12.99 4.21 -1.85
CA VAL A 65 -13.44 3.93 -0.46
C VAL A 65 -12.79 2.66 0.07
N ILE A 66 -12.84 1.56 -0.70
CA ILE A 66 -12.24 0.28 -0.31
C ILE A 66 -10.75 0.43 -0.10
N TYR A 67 -10.05 1.16 -0.98
CA TYR A 67 -8.62 1.39 -0.88
C TYR A 67 -8.25 2.19 0.38
N ILE A 68 -8.97 3.28 0.67
CA ILE A 68 -8.78 4.08 1.88
C ILE A 68 -8.98 3.21 3.12
N LEU A 69 -10.08 2.47 3.19
CA LEU A 69 -10.37 1.58 4.32
C LEU A 69 -9.28 0.51 4.49
N SER A 70 -8.87 -0.15 3.41
CA SER A 70 -7.79 -1.15 3.45
C SER A 70 -6.48 -0.56 3.97
N THR A 71 -6.15 0.67 3.58
CA THR A 71 -4.94 1.35 4.07
C THR A 71 -5.05 1.69 5.55
N VAL A 72 -6.20 2.23 5.99
CA VAL A 72 -6.47 2.55 7.41
C VAL A 72 -6.39 1.29 8.27
N PHE A 73 -6.92 0.19 7.78
CA PHE A 73 -6.90 -1.10 8.46
C PHE A 73 -5.59 -1.89 8.25
N MET A 74 -4.57 -1.29 7.64
CA MET A 74 -3.25 -1.88 7.41
C MET A 74 -3.26 -3.18 6.58
N ILE A 75 -4.26 -3.36 5.74
CA ILE A 75 -4.29 -4.46 4.77
C ILE A 75 -3.27 -4.15 3.67
N PRO A 76 -2.39 -5.10 3.29
CA PRO A 76 -1.42 -4.88 2.23
C PRO A 76 -2.11 -4.47 0.92
N ALA A 77 -1.83 -3.26 0.47
CA ALA A 77 -2.55 -2.64 -0.63
C ALA A 77 -2.04 -3.04 -2.03
N SER A 78 -0.99 -3.87 -2.13
CA SER A 78 -0.41 -4.30 -3.41
C SER A 78 -1.41 -4.99 -4.32
N ALA A 79 -2.23 -5.90 -3.78
CA ALA A 79 -3.29 -6.57 -4.53
C ALA A 79 -4.33 -5.57 -5.06
N LEU A 80 -4.77 -4.62 -4.22
CA LEU A 80 -5.71 -3.57 -4.65
C LEU A 80 -5.09 -2.66 -5.71
N THR A 81 -3.78 -2.39 -5.64
CA THR A 81 -3.09 -1.60 -6.67
C THR A 81 -3.09 -2.32 -8.02
N ILE A 82 -2.86 -3.64 -8.04
CA ILE A 82 -2.97 -4.46 -9.25
C ILE A 82 -4.41 -4.44 -9.77
N ILE A 83 -5.41 -4.62 -8.90
CA ILE A 83 -6.83 -4.53 -9.26
C ILE A 83 -7.17 -3.16 -9.82
N GLY A 84 -6.66 -2.08 -9.24
CA GLY A 84 -6.84 -0.71 -9.77
C GLY A 84 -6.29 -0.55 -11.18
N GLY A 85 -5.10 -1.11 -11.45
CA GLY A 85 -4.53 -1.16 -12.80
C GLY A 85 -5.36 -2.02 -13.77
N PHE A 86 -5.90 -3.14 -13.30
CA PHE A 86 -6.78 -4.02 -14.06
C PHE A 86 -8.10 -3.31 -14.44
N LEU A 87 -8.76 -2.67 -13.48
CA LEU A 87 -10.07 -2.04 -13.70
C LEU A 87 -9.98 -0.74 -14.51
N PHE A 88 -9.02 0.13 -14.17
CA PHE A 88 -8.99 1.51 -14.68
C PHE A 88 -7.81 1.80 -15.62
N GLY A 89 -6.94 0.82 -15.84
CA GLY A 89 -5.70 1.04 -16.59
C GLY A 89 -4.68 1.89 -15.83
N THR A 90 -3.51 2.11 -16.44
CA THR A 90 -2.42 2.83 -15.78
C THR A 90 -2.71 4.32 -15.63
N ILE A 91 -3.31 4.96 -16.64
CA ILE A 91 -3.53 6.42 -16.66
C ILE A 91 -4.46 6.88 -15.52
N ILE A 92 -5.54 6.16 -15.26
CA ILE A 92 -6.51 6.48 -14.21
C ILE A 92 -6.16 5.74 -12.91
N GLY A 93 -5.71 4.49 -13.01
CA GLY A 93 -5.38 3.65 -11.86
C GLY A 93 -4.26 4.21 -11.00
N VAL A 94 -3.18 4.78 -11.61
CA VAL A 94 -2.07 5.36 -10.83
C VAL A 94 -2.52 6.55 -9.98
N PRO A 95 -3.08 7.63 -10.55
CA PRO A 95 -3.48 8.79 -9.74
C PRO A 95 -4.55 8.44 -8.70
N THR A 96 -5.54 7.61 -9.07
CA THR A 96 -6.58 7.18 -8.14
C THR A 96 -6.00 6.40 -6.97
N THR A 97 -5.12 5.46 -7.23
CA THR A 97 -4.45 4.67 -6.19
C THR A 97 -3.55 5.53 -5.31
N VAL A 98 -2.73 6.40 -5.90
CA VAL A 98 -1.84 7.30 -5.15
C VAL A 98 -2.63 8.21 -4.22
N ILE A 99 -3.71 8.81 -4.71
CA ILE A 99 -4.58 9.67 -3.92
C ILE A 99 -5.23 8.87 -2.78
N SER A 100 -5.88 7.75 -3.10
CA SER A 100 -6.57 6.90 -2.11
C SER A 100 -5.63 6.37 -1.03
N ALA A 101 -4.46 5.86 -1.43
CA ALA A 101 -3.42 5.37 -0.52
C ALA A 101 -2.91 6.48 0.40
N THR A 102 -2.67 7.68 -0.15
CA THR A 102 -2.19 8.83 0.61
C THR A 102 -3.24 9.28 1.62
N PHE A 103 -4.52 9.38 1.23
CA PHE A 103 -5.60 9.73 2.15
C PHE A 103 -5.74 8.69 3.28
N GLY A 104 -5.76 7.40 2.94
CA GLY A 104 -5.81 6.34 3.94
C GLY A 104 -4.62 6.36 4.91
N ALA A 105 -3.42 6.54 4.36
CA ALA A 105 -2.20 6.66 5.17
C ALA A 105 -2.22 7.90 6.09
N CYS A 106 -2.74 9.03 5.62
CA CYS A 106 -2.90 10.24 6.45
C CYS A 106 -3.91 10.03 7.58
N ILE A 107 -5.02 9.37 7.31
CA ILE A 107 -6.00 9.02 8.36
C ILE A 107 -5.33 8.12 9.40
N LEU A 108 -4.65 7.06 8.97
CA LEU A 108 -3.94 6.15 9.87
C LEU A 108 -2.86 6.87 10.69
N PHE A 109 -2.09 7.77 10.07
CA PHE A 109 -1.10 8.61 10.73
C PHE A 109 -1.73 9.46 11.83
N LEU A 110 -2.84 10.16 11.54
CA LEU A 110 -3.54 11.02 12.50
C LEU A 110 -4.15 10.18 13.64
N LEU A 111 -4.79 9.06 13.33
CA LEU A 111 -5.32 8.13 14.34
C LEU A 111 -4.20 7.62 15.24
N THR A 112 -3.06 7.25 14.67
CA THR A 112 -1.88 6.85 15.43
C THR A 112 -1.40 7.97 16.33
N LYS A 113 -1.24 9.18 15.80
CA LYS A 113 -0.78 10.34 16.57
C LYS A 113 -1.70 10.72 17.73
N LEU A 114 -3.02 10.57 17.56
CA LEU A 114 -4.01 10.82 18.61
C LEU A 114 -4.07 9.71 19.65
N SER A 115 -3.87 8.46 19.25
CA SER A 115 -4.02 7.29 20.13
C SER A 115 -2.76 6.96 20.93
N PHE A 116 -1.59 7.28 20.39
CA PHE A 116 -0.30 6.91 20.97
C PHE A 116 0.35 8.09 21.68
N ASN A 117 -0.03 8.31 22.93
CA ASN A 117 0.68 9.16 23.87
C ASN A 117 1.89 8.39 24.46
N ASN A 118 2.84 9.08 25.07
CA ASN A 118 4.14 8.69 25.66
C ASN A 118 4.34 7.20 26.13
N ALA A 119 3.27 6.46 26.34
CA ALA A 119 3.32 5.06 26.77
C ALA A 119 3.89 4.08 25.71
N PHE A 120 3.78 4.42 24.42
CA PHE A 120 4.25 3.52 23.36
C PHE A 120 5.72 3.71 22.98
N GLN A 121 6.30 4.87 23.32
CA GLN A 121 7.74 5.10 23.18
C GLN A 121 8.56 4.10 23.99
N ASN A 122 8.01 3.61 25.10
CA ASN A 122 8.68 2.62 25.96
C ASN A 122 8.59 1.18 25.41
N ILE A 123 7.58 0.87 24.57
CA ILE A 123 7.34 -0.49 24.04
C ILE A 123 8.03 -0.69 22.68
N ALA A 124 8.21 0.36 21.92
CA ALA A 124 8.73 0.29 20.55
C ALA A 124 10.24 0.01 20.47
N GLY A 125 10.93 -0.01 21.60
CA GLY A 125 12.24 -0.60 21.82
C GLY A 125 13.39 -0.13 20.90
N PRO A 126 14.44 -0.96 20.78
CA PRO A 126 15.68 -0.61 20.08
C PRO A 126 15.52 -0.28 18.59
N PHE A 127 14.46 -0.80 17.94
CA PHE A 127 14.18 -0.57 16.53
C PHE A 127 13.75 0.88 16.25
N LEU A 128 12.84 1.43 17.06
CA LEU A 128 12.44 2.85 16.94
C LEU A 128 13.57 3.81 17.28
N LYS A 129 14.43 3.49 18.25
CA LYS A 129 15.62 4.30 18.56
C LYS A 129 16.59 4.38 17.37
N LYS A 130 16.75 3.29 16.61
CA LYS A 130 17.55 3.30 15.39
C LYS A 130 16.94 4.16 14.29
N MET A 131 15.60 4.14 14.17
CA MET A 131 14.87 4.99 13.22
C MET A 131 14.89 6.46 13.63
N GLU A 132 14.81 6.75 14.93
CA GLU A 132 14.78 8.09 15.51
C GLU A 132 15.99 8.93 15.11
N ARG A 133 17.19 8.36 15.12
CA ARG A 133 18.42 9.07 14.73
C ARG A 133 18.39 9.53 13.27
N GLY A 134 18.12 8.62 12.35
CA GLY A 134 18.04 8.95 10.91
C GLY A 134 16.88 9.88 10.58
N PHE A 135 15.77 9.74 11.31
CA PHE A 135 14.61 10.61 11.20
C PHE A 135 14.92 12.05 11.64
N ASN A 136 15.60 12.24 12.77
CA ASN A 136 15.93 13.58 13.30
C ASN A 136 16.94 14.34 12.43
N GLU A 137 17.86 13.64 11.75
CA GLU A 137 18.84 14.26 10.87
C GLU A 137 18.21 14.80 9.58
N ASN A 138 17.31 14.06 8.94
CA ASN A 138 16.64 14.46 7.69
C ASN A 138 15.28 13.78 7.49
N PRO A 139 14.22 14.31 8.14
CA PRO A 139 12.91 13.66 8.18
C PRO A 139 12.32 13.33 6.81
N ILE A 140 12.38 14.27 5.87
CA ILE A 140 11.79 14.10 4.53
C ILE A 140 12.51 12.99 3.77
N SER A 141 13.84 13.08 3.66
CA SER A 141 14.62 12.07 2.94
C SER A 141 14.46 10.68 3.56
N TYR A 142 14.39 10.62 4.89
CA TYR A 142 14.18 9.36 5.59
C TYR A 142 12.81 8.76 5.29
N LEU A 143 11.74 9.56 5.32
CA LEU A 143 10.38 9.11 4.99
C LEU A 143 10.27 8.65 3.53
N PHE A 144 10.92 9.37 2.59
CA PHE A 144 11.00 8.93 1.20
C PHE A 144 11.70 7.57 1.06
N SER A 145 12.84 7.40 1.73
CA SER A 145 13.58 6.12 1.70
C SER A 145 12.73 4.96 2.23
N LEU A 146 11.96 5.18 3.31
CA LEU A 146 11.03 4.18 3.83
C LEU A 146 9.94 3.78 2.84
N ARG A 147 9.51 4.69 1.97
CA ARG A 147 8.48 4.43 0.95
C ARG A 147 9.03 3.76 -0.30
N LEU A 148 10.27 4.09 -0.66
CA LEU A 148 10.92 3.58 -1.88
C LEU A 148 11.54 2.19 -1.67
N ILE A 149 11.98 1.89 -0.44
CA ILE A 149 12.60 0.60 -0.13
C ILE A 149 11.51 -0.40 0.28
N PRO A 150 11.22 -1.44 -0.53
CA PRO A 150 10.12 -2.39 -0.27
C PRO A 150 10.44 -3.40 0.84
N LEU A 151 11.51 -3.19 1.60
CA LEU A 151 11.93 -4.08 2.70
C LEU A 151 11.19 -3.83 4.01
N PHE A 152 10.55 -2.68 4.15
CA PHE A 152 9.86 -2.31 5.38
C PHE A 152 8.42 -2.80 5.38
N PRO A 153 7.96 -3.47 6.45
CA PRO A 153 6.56 -3.84 6.59
C PRO A 153 5.63 -2.63 6.46
N PHE A 154 4.51 -2.80 5.78
CA PHE A 154 3.53 -1.74 5.52
C PHE A 154 3.08 -1.01 6.79
N ALA A 155 2.88 -1.76 7.89
CA ALA A 155 2.52 -1.19 9.19
C ALA A 155 3.61 -0.24 9.72
N VAL A 156 4.87 -0.61 9.57
CA VAL A 156 6.00 0.20 10.06
C VAL A 156 6.08 1.53 9.33
N VAL A 157 6.02 1.54 8.01
CA VAL A 157 6.14 2.78 7.21
C VAL A 157 4.97 3.73 7.43
N ASN A 158 3.83 3.25 7.91
CA ASN A 158 2.64 4.06 8.17
C ASN A 158 2.53 4.52 9.64
N ILE A 159 2.93 3.69 10.61
CA ILE A 159 2.76 3.95 12.03
C ILE A 159 4.01 4.60 12.65
N ALA A 160 5.22 4.10 12.34
CA ALA A 160 6.44 4.59 12.96
C ALA A 160 6.67 6.11 12.80
N PRO A 161 6.40 6.73 11.64
CA PRO A 161 6.54 8.18 11.51
C PRO A 161 5.68 8.99 12.50
N ALA A 162 4.45 8.54 12.78
CA ALA A 162 3.57 9.21 13.74
C ALA A 162 4.11 9.10 15.17
N ILE A 163 4.64 7.93 15.55
CA ILE A 163 5.25 7.67 16.87
C ILE A 163 6.55 8.48 17.04
N LEU A 164 7.36 8.58 16.00
CA LEU A 164 8.60 9.36 15.96
C LEU A 164 8.38 10.89 15.89
N GLY A 165 7.12 11.34 15.92
CA GLY A 165 6.80 12.76 15.94
C GLY A 165 6.95 13.48 14.60
N ALA A 166 6.84 12.76 13.48
CA ALA A 166 6.88 13.36 12.15
C ALA A 166 5.89 14.51 12.02
N ARG A 167 6.28 15.56 11.28
CA ARG A 167 5.35 16.59 10.85
C ARG A 167 4.41 16.04 9.80
N PHE A 168 3.13 16.32 9.91
CA PHE A 168 2.12 15.84 8.97
C PHE A 168 2.46 16.17 7.51
N SER A 169 2.94 17.39 7.25
CA SER A 169 3.33 17.82 5.89
C SER A 169 4.46 16.97 5.30
N HIS A 170 5.49 16.65 6.10
CA HIS A 170 6.58 15.79 5.65
C HIS A 170 6.08 14.36 5.33
N TYR A 171 5.19 13.84 6.17
CA TYR A 171 4.57 12.54 5.95
C TYR A 171 3.69 12.52 4.70
N PHE A 172 2.83 13.53 4.52
CA PHE A 172 1.95 13.68 3.36
C PHE A 172 2.76 13.71 2.05
N ILE A 173 3.74 14.64 1.96
CA ILE A 173 4.55 14.81 0.75
C ILE A 173 5.35 13.55 0.44
N SER A 174 6.01 12.97 1.43
CA SER A 174 6.81 11.75 1.23
C SER A 174 5.94 10.54 0.86
N THR A 175 4.71 10.47 1.35
CA THR A 175 3.77 9.41 0.97
C THR A 175 3.28 9.63 -0.45
N LEU A 176 2.75 10.83 -0.77
CA LEU A 176 2.18 11.16 -2.07
C LEU A 176 3.15 10.86 -3.22
N PHE A 177 4.38 11.31 -3.09
CA PHE A 177 5.38 11.13 -4.14
C PHE A 177 6.19 9.83 -3.99
N GLY A 178 6.42 9.36 -2.77
CA GLY A 178 7.25 8.18 -2.52
C GLY A 178 6.61 6.87 -2.94
N ILE A 179 5.27 6.79 -2.99
CA ILE A 179 4.57 5.57 -3.44
C ILE A 179 4.41 5.48 -4.96
N ILE A 180 4.61 6.60 -5.71
CA ILE A 180 4.38 6.63 -7.16
C ILE A 180 5.12 5.52 -7.91
N PRO A 181 6.43 5.30 -7.72
CA PRO A 181 7.15 4.27 -8.48
C PRO A 181 6.58 2.87 -8.28
N GLY A 182 6.28 2.52 -7.03
CA GLY A 182 5.65 1.24 -6.72
C GLY A 182 4.24 1.11 -7.29
N THR A 183 3.44 2.19 -7.16
CA THR A 183 2.08 2.22 -7.71
C THR A 183 2.09 2.05 -9.22
N VAL A 184 2.98 2.74 -9.94
CA VAL A 184 3.14 2.56 -11.40
C VAL A 184 3.47 1.12 -11.76
N ALA A 185 4.42 0.50 -11.05
CA ALA A 185 4.80 -0.88 -11.32
C ALA A 185 3.62 -1.86 -11.12
N TYR A 186 2.92 -1.76 -10.00
CA TYR A 186 1.78 -2.64 -9.72
C TYR A 186 0.58 -2.39 -10.63
N THR A 187 0.28 -1.15 -10.98
CA THR A 187 -0.82 -0.84 -11.93
C THR A 187 -0.49 -1.31 -13.34
N LEU A 188 0.77 -1.24 -13.78
CA LEU A 188 1.19 -1.81 -15.06
C LEU A 188 1.00 -3.33 -15.11
N ILE A 189 1.29 -4.04 -14.03
CA ILE A 189 0.99 -5.48 -13.92
C ILE A 189 -0.51 -5.72 -14.11
N GLY A 190 -1.35 -4.95 -13.41
CA GLY A 190 -2.81 -5.08 -13.53
C GLY A 190 -3.33 -4.77 -14.93
N THR A 191 -2.84 -3.71 -15.55
CA THR A 191 -3.22 -3.33 -16.93
C THR A 191 -2.79 -4.40 -17.93
N GLY A 192 -1.56 -4.89 -17.84
CA GLY A 192 -1.06 -5.94 -18.71
C GLY A 192 -1.85 -7.25 -18.57
N LEU A 193 -2.26 -7.58 -17.34
CA LEU A 193 -3.14 -8.73 -17.08
C LEU A 193 -4.49 -8.55 -17.77
N ARG A 194 -5.14 -7.38 -17.60
CA ARG A 194 -6.42 -7.08 -18.27
C ARG A 194 -6.31 -7.24 -19.77
N ASP A 195 -5.35 -6.55 -20.38
CA ASP A 195 -5.21 -6.50 -21.85
C ASP A 195 -4.96 -7.90 -22.43
N THR A 196 -4.20 -8.72 -21.71
CA THR A 196 -3.94 -10.11 -22.13
C THR A 196 -5.17 -11.00 -21.99
N LEU A 197 -5.95 -10.86 -20.92
CA LEU A 197 -7.16 -11.64 -20.71
C LEU A 197 -8.26 -11.27 -21.71
N LEU A 198 -8.45 -9.97 -22.00
CA LEU A 198 -9.40 -9.52 -23.01
C LEU A 198 -9.03 -10.00 -24.41
N ASN A 199 -7.76 -9.93 -24.79
CA ASN A 199 -7.27 -10.44 -26.07
C ASN A 199 -7.42 -11.96 -26.22
N ALA A 200 -7.23 -12.70 -25.12
CA ALA A 200 -7.45 -14.15 -25.11
C ALA A 200 -8.91 -14.51 -25.28
N SER A 201 -9.78 -13.85 -24.54
CA SER A 201 -11.23 -14.05 -24.66
C SER A 201 -11.71 -13.77 -26.09
N ALA A 202 -11.18 -12.72 -26.74
CA ALA A 202 -11.51 -12.39 -28.12
C ALA A 202 -10.98 -13.43 -29.13
N SER A 203 -9.87 -14.11 -28.84
CA SER A 203 -9.24 -15.08 -29.74
C SER A 203 -9.64 -16.53 -29.46
N GLY A 204 -10.48 -16.81 -28.45
CA GLY A 204 -10.90 -18.16 -28.06
C GLY A 204 -9.78 -19.04 -27.53
N LYS A 205 -8.63 -18.47 -27.15
CA LYS A 205 -7.49 -19.22 -26.61
C LYS A 205 -7.60 -19.32 -25.11
N VAL A 206 -7.43 -20.52 -24.58
CA VAL A 206 -7.24 -20.74 -23.15
C VAL A 206 -5.83 -20.28 -22.79
N LEU A 207 -5.73 -19.20 -22.00
CA LEU A 207 -4.45 -18.70 -21.52
C LEU A 207 -4.13 -19.26 -20.15
N ASP A 208 -2.89 -19.69 -20.00
CA ASP A 208 -2.34 -19.94 -18.69
C ASP A 208 -1.99 -18.61 -18.01
N VAL A 209 -2.92 -18.17 -17.16
CA VAL A 209 -2.82 -16.89 -16.44
C VAL A 209 -1.62 -16.88 -15.48
N SER A 210 -1.20 -18.04 -14.98
CA SER A 210 -0.04 -18.18 -14.09
C SER A 210 1.25 -17.79 -14.82
N LEU A 211 1.43 -18.24 -16.06
CA LEU A 211 2.58 -17.87 -16.90
C LEU A 211 2.61 -16.40 -17.24
N LEU A 212 1.44 -15.79 -17.41
CA LEU A 212 1.35 -14.35 -17.69
C LEU A 212 1.76 -13.50 -16.50
N ILE A 213 1.33 -13.87 -15.31
CA ILE A 213 1.72 -13.18 -14.07
C ILE A 213 3.20 -13.36 -13.81
N GLU A 214 3.72 -14.55 -14.00
CA GLU A 214 5.15 -14.82 -13.84
C GLU A 214 6.00 -13.99 -14.82
N ASN A 215 5.61 -13.92 -16.09
CA ASN A 215 6.29 -13.10 -17.10
C ASN A 215 6.17 -11.60 -16.83
N ALA A 216 4.98 -11.14 -16.42
CA ALA A 216 4.79 -9.77 -15.98
C ALA A 216 5.69 -9.44 -14.78
N ALA A 217 5.71 -10.27 -13.74
CA ALA A 217 6.56 -10.09 -12.58
C ALA A 217 8.05 -10.05 -12.95
N LYS A 218 8.54 -10.94 -13.81
CA LYS A 218 9.92 -10.96 -14.27
C LYS A 218 10.34 -9.66 -14.94
N ASN A 219 9.46 -9.03 -15.69
CA ASN A 219 9.74 -7.79 -16.41
C ASN A 219 9.59 -6.55 -15.53
N PHE A 220 8.62 -6.52 -14.62
CA PHE A 220 8.30 -5.34 -13.82
C PHE A 220 9.10 -5.25 -12.52
N ILE A 221 9.53 -6.36 -11.92
CA ILE A 221 10.38 -6.33 -10.72
C ILE A 221 11.70 -5.59 -10.98
N PRO A 222 12.47 -5.88 -12.04
CA PRO A 222 13.67 -5.10 -12.35
C PRO A 222 13.40 -3.63 -12.62
N ALA A 223 12.31 -3.31 -13.34
CA ALA A 223 11.92 -1.93 -13.60
C ALA A 223 11.55 -1.18 -12.30
N PHE A 224 10.86 -1.84 -11.37
CA PHE A 224 10.56 -1.29 -10.06
C PHE A 224 11.82 -0.99 -9.25
N PHE A 225 12.76 -1.92 -9.20
CA PHE A 225 14.05 -1.70 -8.52
C PHE A 225 14.86 -0.59 -9.18
N ALA A 226 14.90 -0.52 -10.51
CA ALA A 226 15.58 0.55 -11.22
C ALA A 226 14.97 1.92 -10.94
N LEU A 227 13.64 2.05 -10.96
CA LEU A 227 12.93 3.29 -10.62
C LEU A 227 13.15 3.68 -9.15
N SER A 228 13.15 2.71 -8.23
CA SER A 228 13.41 2.95 -6.81
C SER A 228 14.84 3.43 -6.58
N LEU A 229 15.84 2.83 -7.26
CA LEU A 229 17.22 3.29 -7.21
C LEU A 229 17.38 4.71 -7.76
N LEU A 230 16.75 5.03 -8.89
CA LEU A 230 16.75 6.37 -9.45
C LEU A 230 16.14 7.40 -8.51
N ALA A 231 15.02 7.06 -7.88
CA ALA A 231 14.35 7.92 -6.90
C ALA A 231 15.18 8.11 -5.61
N LEU A 232 16.03 7.16 -5.26
CA LEU A 232 16.98 7.25 -4.13
C LEU A 232 18.23 8.06 -4.46
N MET A 233 18.57 8.25 -5.74
CA MET A 233 19.81 8.94 -6.17
C MET A 233 20.00 10.32 -5.51
N PRO A 234 19.01 11.22 -5.42
CA PRO A 234 19.16 12.51 -4.76
C PRO A 234 19.50 12.38 -3.27
N VAL A 235 18.94 11.37 -2.60
CA VAL A 235 19.18 11.10 -1.18
C VAL A 235 20.61 10.60 -0.98
N VAL A 236 21.04 9.64 -1.80
CA VAL A 236 22.40 9.08 -1.79
C VAL A 236 23.45 10.18 -2.12
N TYR A 237 23.19 11.00 -3.15
CA TYR A 237 24.08 12.11 -3.52
C TYR A 237 24.26 13.10 -2.36
N LYS A 238 23.18 13.48 -1.68
CA LYS A 238 23.25 14.37 -0.53
C LYS A 238 24.04 13.77 0.64
N TYR A 239 23.92 12.48 0.86
CA TYR A 239 24.66 11.74 1.88
C TYR A 239 26.15 11.65 1.54
N LEU A 240 26.49 11.31 0.29
CA LEU A 240 27.87 11.26 -0.18
C LEU A 240 28.54 12.62 -0.13
N LYS A 241 27.86 13.70 -0.52
CA LYS A 241 28.38 15.08 -0.42
C LYS A 241 28.68 15.49 1.02
N LYS A 242 27.94 14.98 2.01
CA LYS A 242 28.19 15.23 3.46
C LYS A 242 29.37 14.46 4.00
N ILE A 243 29.78 13.35 3.38
CA ILE A 243 30.93 12.54 3.79
C ILE A 243 32.23 13.07 3.16
N ILE A 244 32.13 13.70 1.98
CA ILE A 244 33.29 14.18 1.20
C ILE A 244 33.69 15.62 1.61
N ASN A 245 32.78 16.37 2.22
CA ASN A 245 33.01 17.70 2.80
C ASN A 245 33.09 17.62 4.34
#